data_56d975eacfc87c92919c54b91a29bb02
#
_entry.id   56d975eacfc87c92919c54b91a29bb02
#
_cell.length_a   1.000
_cell.length_b   1.000
_cell.length_c   1.000
_cell.angle_alpha   90.00
_cell.angle_beta   90.00
_cell.angle_gamma   90.00
#
_symmetry.space_group_name_H-M   'P 1'
#
loop_
_entity.id
_entity.type
_entity.pdbx_description
1 polymer ?
#
loop_
_entity_poly.entity_id
_entity_poly.type
_entity_poly.pdbx_seq_one_letter_code
_entity_poly.pdbx_strand_id
1 'polypeptide(L)'
;MSKKLVQIKNLKTYFHTEAGTAKAVDNVSFDIYKGEVLGIVGESGSGKSVTSLSINRLIPNPPGEIVSGEIIYNNTNLLDLSYDEMKDIRGKEIAMIFQEPMTSLNPVLKIGVQMNEILIKHYDLNEEEATKKSIEMLEAVGIPSPEQRIDEYPHQFSGGMRQRVMIAMALQCNPSLLIADEPTTALDVTIQAQILDLMMDLKDKRKDAAILLITHDLAVVAETCDRVIVMYGGEIQEIATIEELFKNPLHPYTKALMNSIPHMERKTKRLKALKGMVPSILKMGDGCKFCSRFEPEECPCMGTKENQELFEAKKNHFVRCKKEMISV
;
A
#
# COMPACT_ATOMS: atom_id res chain seq x y z
N MET A 1 -6.40 5.05 -23.30
CA MET A 1 -6.42 5.37 -21.86
C MET A 1 -6.76 4.11 -21.09
N SER A 2 -5.95 3.71 -20.14
CA SER A 2 -6.23 2.53 -19.30
C SER A 2 -7.51 2.76 -18.49
N LYS A 3 -8.35 1.73 -18.35
CA LYS A 3 -9.63 1.83 -17.62
C LYS A 3 -9.33 1.92 -16.11
N LYS A 4 -9.93 2.89 -15.41
CA LYS A 4 -9.80 3.00 -13.96
C LYS A 4 -10.48 1.81 -13.29
N LEU A 5 -9.80 1.19 -12.32
CA LEU A 5 -10.32 0.12 -11.48
C LEU A 5 -10.87 0.69 -10.17
N VAL A 6 -10.08 1.54 -9.51
CA VAL A 6 -10.49 2.25 -8.29
C VAL A 6 -10.16 3.73 -8.44
N GLN A 7 -11.06 4.59 -7.96
CA GLN A 7 -10.85 6.03 -7.86
C GLN A 7 -11.00 6.46 -6.41
N ILE A 8 -9.97 7.05 -5.86
CA ILE A 8 -9.98 7.67 -4.54
C ILE A 8 -10.10 9.18 -4.74
N LYS A 9 -11.08 9.81 -4.10
CA LYS A 9 -11.32 11.26 -4.23
C LYS A 9 -11.44 11.91 -2.86
N ASN A 10 -10.60 12.89 -2.59
CA ASN A 10 -10.60 13.73 -1.39
C ASN A 10 -10.73 12.95 -0.08
N LEU A 11 -10.10 11.77 -0.02
CA LEU A 11 -10.17 10.87 1.13
C LEU A 11 -9.56 11.52 2.36
N LYS A 12 -10.32 11.51 3.47
CA LYS A 12 -9.85 11.95 4.79
C LYS A 12 -10.13 10.87 5.81
N THR A 13 -9.07 10.41 6.48
CA THR A 13 -9.16 9.42 7.58
C THR A 13 -8.40 9.98 8.77
N TYR A 14 -9.12 10.19 9.86
CA TYR A 14 -8.60 10.81 11.08
C TYR A 14 -8.71 9.85 12.27
N PHE A 15 -7.85 10.07 13.26
CA PHE A 15 -7.90 9.36 14.54
C PHE A 15 -8.10 10.36 15.66
N HIS A 16 -9.17 10.18 16.42
CA HIS A 16 -9.53 11.02 17.56
C HIS A 16 -8.93 10.41 18.83
N THR A 17 -7.92 11.07 19.38
CA THR A 17 -7.19 10.64 20.58
C THR A 17 -7.30 11.69 21.68
N GLU A 18 -6.99 11.32 22.92
CA GLU A 18 -6.92 12.27 24.03
C GLU A 18 -5.95 13.43 23.78
N ALA A 19 -4.88 13.19 22.99
CA ALA A 19 -3.87 14.20 22.64
C ALA A 19 -4.29 15.09 21.46
N GLY A 20 -5.45 14.84 20.83
CA GLY A 20 -5.97 15.60 19.69
C GLY A 20 -6.34 14.72 18.49
N THR A 21 -6.71 15.37 17.39
CA THR A 21 -7.08 14.70 16.14
C THR A 21 -5.87 14.55 15.22
N ALA A 22 -5.48 13.29 14.97
CA ALA A 22 -4.43 12.92 14.02
C ALA A 22 -5.03 12.78 12.61
N LYS A 23 -4.67 13.68 11.69
CA LYS A 23 -5.10 13.66 10.28
C LYS A 23 -4.23 12.68 9.49
N ALA A 24 -4.41 11.37 9.72
CA ALA A 24 -3.54 10.34 9.18
C ALA A 24 -3.59 10.23 7.64
N VAL A 25 -4.74 10.55 7.03
CA VAL A 25 -4.93 10.76 5.59
C VAL A 25 -5.72 12.05 5.45
N ASP A 26 -5.20 13.03 4.73
CA ASP A 26 -5.84 14.34 4.58
C ASP A 26 -5.87 14.76 3.11
N ASN A 27 -7.08 14.76 2.53
CA ASN A 27 -7.35 15.17 1.16
C ASN A 27 -6.54 14.39 0.09
N VAL A 28 -6.54 13.07 0.18
CA VAL A 28 -5.83 12.18 -0.74
C VAL A 28 -6.72 11.82 -1.93
N SER A 29 -6.21 12.04 -3.16
CA SER A 29 -6.91 11.72 -4.41
C SER A 29 -5.95 11.06 -5.40
N PHE A 30 -6.32 9.88 -5.90
CA PHE A 30 -5.58 9.17 -6.96
C PHE A 30 -6.44 8.07 -7.60
N ASP A 31 -5.99 7.58 -8.75
CA ASP A 31 -6.63 6.48 -9.46
C ASP A 31 -5.71 5.26 -9.49
N ILE A 32 -6.32 4.06 -9.42
CA ILE A 32 -5.67 2.78 -9.73
C ILE A 32 -6.25 2.29 -11.05
N TYR A 33 -5.40 1.96 -12.02
CA TYR A 33 -5.84 1.49 -13.33
C TYR A 33 -5.82 -0.05 -13.40
N LYS A 34 -6.66 -0.61 -14.29
CA LYS A 34 -6.63 -2.05 -14.57
C LYS A 34 -5.28 -2.49 -15.13
N GLY A 35 -4.76 -3.59 -14.61
CA GLY A 35 -3.47 -4.15 -15.01
C GLY A 35 -2.24 -3.41 -14.48
N GLU A 36 -2.44 -2.38 -13.63
CA GLU A 36 -1.37 -1.53 -13.08
C GLU A 36 -0.77 -2.12 -11.81
N VAL A 37 0.52 -1.92 -11.61
CA VAL A 37 1.18 -1.99 -10.31
C VAL A 37 1.47 -0.57 -9.85
N LEU A 38 0.70 -0.09 -8.87
CA LEU A 38 0.84 1.25 -8.28
C LEU A 38 1.58 1.16 -6.95
N GLY A 39 2.75 1.79 -6.86
CA GLY A 39 3.52 1.90 -5.62
C GLY A 39 3.03 3.05 -4.73
N ILE A 40 3.01 2.87 -3.41
CA ILE A 40 2.93 3.96 -2.44
C ILE A 40 4.15 3.90 -1.55
N VAL A 41 4.94 4.98 -1.54
CA VAL A 41 6.16 5.09 -0.74
C VAL A 41 6.13 6.28 0.20
N GLY A 42 6.96 6.25 1.22
CA GLY A 42 7.14 7.33 2.21
C GLY A 42 7.61 6.79 3.54
N GLU A 43 8.06 7.69 4.43
CA GLU A 43 8.53 7.32 5.76
C GLU A 43 7.39 6.71 6.62
N SER A 44 7.75 6.05 7.73
CA SER A 44 6.76 5.55 8.71
C SER A 44 5.88 6.69 9.20
N GLY A 45 4.57 6.43 9.35
CA GLY A 45 3.59 7.45 9.75
C GLY A 45 3.17 8.42 8.64
N SER A 46 3.57 8.22 7.37
CA SER A 46 3.15 9.08 6.27
C SER A 46 1.70 8.88 5.80
N GLY A 47 0.97 7.87 6.32
CA GLY A 47 -0.44 7.62 5.99
C GLY A 47 -0.67 6.46 5.01
N LYS A 48 0.38 5.77 4.53
CA LYS A 48 0.28 4.68 3.53
C LYS A 48 -0.68 3.56 3.94
N SER A 49 -0.41 2.92 5.08
CA SER A 49 -1.24 1.81 5.59
C SER A 49 -2.65 2.28 5.97
N VAL A 50 -2.81 3.52 6.45
CA VAL A 50 -4.14 4.07 6.74
C VAL A 50 -4.92 4.28 5.45
N THR A 51 -4.27 4.70 4.35
CA THR A 51 -4.90 4.81 3.04
C THR A 51 -5.39 3.45 2.53
N SER A 52 -4.56 2.41 2.62
CA SER A 52 -4.94 1.05 2.20
C SER A 52 -6.07 0.45 3.04
N LEU A 53 -6.01 0.60 4.36
CA LEU A 53 -7.08 0.17 5.27
C LEU A 53 -8.40 0.93 5.01
N SER A 54 -8.33 2.21 4.62
CA SER A 54 -9.51 2.99 4.27
C SER A 54 -10.20 2.45 3.01
N ILE A 55 -9.44 2.00 2.00
CA ILE A 55 -10.00 1.39 0.76
C ILE A 55 -10.86 0.17 1.12
N ASN A 56 -10.39 -0.67 2.04
CA ASN A 56 -11.12 -1.85 2.50
C ASN A 56 -12.07 -1.57 3.67
N ARG A 57 -12.21 -0.30 4.10
CA ARG A 57 -13.02 0.08 5.28
C ARG A 57 -12.66 -0.75 6.52
N LEU A 58 -11.37 -0.94 6.77
CA LEU A 58 -10.81 -1.69 7.90
C LEU A 58 -10.26 -0.77 9.00
N ILE A 59 -10.55 0.52 8.94
CA ILE A 59 -10.19 1.48 10.00
C ILE A 59 -11.03 1.16 11.25
N PRO A 60 -10.38 0.87 12.40
CA PRO A 60 -11.10 0.62 13.64
C PRO A 60 -11.79 1.91 14.10
N ASN A 61 -13.09 1.85 14.34
CA ASN A 61 -13.89 2.97 14.82
C ASN A 61 -14.60 2.59 16.12
N PRO A 62 -14.31 3.22 17.27
CA PRO A 62 -13.25 4.22 17.52
C PRO A 62 -11.85 3.61 17.60
N PRO A 63 -10.73 4.37 17.55
CA PRO A 63 -10.63 5.83 17.52
C PRO A 63 -10.55 6.43 16.10
N GLY A 64 -10.50 5.61 15.04
CA GLY A 64 -10.37 6.06 13.66
C GLY A 64 -11.72 6.30 12.99
N GLU A 65 -11.75 7.24 12.05
CA GLU A 65 -12.94 7.56 11.27
C GLU A 65 -12.56 7.96 9.84
N ILE A 66 -13.28 7.46 8.84
CA ILE A 66 -13.23 7.99 7.48
C ILE A 66 -14.20 9.18 7.46
N VAL A 67 -13.64 10.38 7.59
CA VAL A 67 -14.40 11.63 7.79
C VAL A 67 -15.11 12.08 6.52
N SER A 68 -14.46 11.91 5.36
CA SER A 68 -15.01 12.33 4.06
C SER A 68 -14.24 11.71 2.90
N GLY A 69 -14.77 11.86 1.69
CA GLY A 69 -14.19 11.42 0.43
C GLY A 69 -15.06 10.37 -0.25
N GLU A 70 -14.57 9.86 -1.37
CA GLU A 70 -15.19 8.76 -2.13
C GLU A 70 -14.13 7.71 -2.47
N ILE A 71 -14.52 6.45 -2.43
CA ILE A 71 -13.72 5.31 -2.89
C ILE A 71 -14.58 4.54 -3.90
N ILE A 72 -14.39 4.82 -5.18
CA ILE A 72 -15.23 4.30 -6.24
C ILE A 72 -14.56 3.06 -6.86
N TYR A 73 -15.17 1.91 -6.69
CA TYR A 73 -14.81 0.65 -7.32
C TYR A 73 -15.93 0.21 -8.28
N ASN A 74 -15.62 -0.04 -9.54
CA ASN A 74 -16.60 -0.44 -10.57
C ASN A 74 -17.87 0.44 -10.56
N ASN A 75 -17.73 1.77 -10.47
CA ASN A 75 -18.78 2.79 -10.41
C ASN A 75 -19.63 2.78 -9.11
N THR A 76 -19.27 2.02 -8.11
CA THR A 76 -19.92 1.99 -6.79
C THR A 76 -19.00 2.64 -5.75
N ASN A 77 -19.53 3.58 -4.98
CA ASN A 77 -18.77 4.15 -3.86
C ASN A 77 -18.80 3.16 -2.69
N LEU A 78 -17.62 2.62 -2.35
CA LEU A 78 -17.48 1.62 -1.27
C LEU A 78 -17.89 2.16 0.09
N LEU A 79 -17.85 3.49 0.31
CA LEU A 79 -18.21 4.09 1.58
C LEU A 79 -19.71 4.08 1.85
N ASP A 80 -20.53 3.98 0.79
CA ASP A 80 -22.00 3.97 0.87
C ASP A 80 -22.57 2.56 1.10
N LEU A 81 -21.75 1.51 0.92
CA LEU A 81 -22.16 0.14 1.07
C LEU A 81 -22.42 -0.24 2.53
N SER A 82 -23.38 -1.11 2.76
CA SER A 82 -23.58 -1.76 4.06
C SER A 82 -22.39 -2.66 4.42
N TYR A 83 -22.34 -3.10 5.67
CA TYR A 83 -21.30 -4.02 6.13
C TYR A 83 -21.34 -5.37 5.40
N ASP A 84 -22.54 -5.87 5.11
CA ASP A 84 -22.71 -7.16 4.42
C ASP A 84 -22.32 -7.07 2.94
N GLU A 85 -22.69 -6.01 2.23
CA GLU A 85 -22.23 -5.76 0.86
C GLU A 85 -20.69 -5.65 0.78
N MET A 86 -20.06 -5.03 1.78
CA MET A 86 -18.58 -4.98 1.84
C MET A 86 -17.95 -6.35 2.07
N LYS A 87 -18.61 -7.29 2.78
CA LYS A 87 -18.11 -8.66 2.94
C LYS A 87 -18.00 -9.41 1.60
N ASP A 88 -18.88 -9.12 0.65
CA ASP A 88 -18.87 -9.75 -0.66
C ASP A 88 -17.75 -9.22 -1.57
N ILE A 89 -17.26 -8.02 -1.28
CA ILE A 89 -16.13 -7.41 -1.99
C ILE A 89 -14.79 -7.82 -1.38
N ARG A 90 -14.70 -7.82 -0.04
CA ARG A 90 -13.46 -8.15 0.68
C ARG A 90 -13.05 -9.60 0.44
N GLY A 91 -11.79 -9.81 0.09
CA GLY A 91 -11.21 -11.12 -0.18
C GLY A 91 -11.52 -11.64 -1.59
N LYS A 92 -12.67 -11.34 -2.17
CA LYS A 92 -13.07 -11.77 -3.51
C LYS A 92 -12.62 -10.79 -4.59
N GLU A 93 -13.02 -9.53 -4.47
CA GLU A 93 -12.72 -8.49 -5.45
C GLU A 93 -11.52 -7.63 -5.05
N ILE A 94 -11.44 -7.28 -3.77
CA ILE A 94 -10.34 -6.51 -3.18
C ILE A 94 -9.76 -7.34 -2.04
N ALA A 95 -8.57 -7.88 -2.24
CA ALA A 95 -7.83 -8.62 -1.20
C ALA A 95 -6.70 -7.77 -0.62
N MET A 96 -6.27 -8.12 0.59
CA MET A 96 -5.22 -7.39 1.28
C MET A 96 -4.23 -8.35 1.94
N ILE A 97 -2.95 -8.08 1.73
CA ILE A 97 -1.82 -8.65 2.47
C ILE A 97 -1.42 -7.64 3.53
N PHE A 98 -1.50 -8.03 4.80
CA PHE A 98 -1.17 -7.18 5.94
C PHE A 98 0.32 -7.20 6.26
N GLN A 99 0.81 -6.14 6.88
CA GLN A 99 2.21 -5.96 7.25
C GLN A 99 2.74 -7.05 8.21
N GLU A 100 1.89 -7.53 9.14
CA GLU A 100 2.28 -8.50 10.15
C GLU A 100 1.62 -9.87 9.93
N PRO A 101 2.34 -10.88 9.41
CA PRO A 101 1.79 -12.23 9.20
C PRO A 101 1.48 -12.96 10.50
N MET A 102 2.12 -12.56 11.62
CA MET A 102 1.93 -13.19 12.92
C MET A 102 0.55 -12.93 13.52
N THR A 103 -0.04 -11.79 13.22
CA THR A 103 -1.36 -11.37 13.73
C THR A 103 -2.49 -11.65 12.73
N SER A 104 -2.16 -11.94 11.47
CA SER A 104 -3.13 -12.15 10.40
C SER A 104 -3.72 -13.57 10.39
N LEU A 105 -2.98 -14.57 10.87
CA LEU A 105 -3.45 -15.95 10.98
C LEU A 105 -3.98 -16.22 12.40
N ASN A 106 -5.16 -16.82 12.50
CA ASN A 106 -5.72 -17.24 13.78
C ASN A 106 -4.93 -18.45 14.33
N PRO A 107 -4.20 -18.30 15.47
CA PRO A 107 -3.29 -19.35 15.96
C PRO A 107 -3.98 -20.62 16.43
N VAL A 108 -5.27 -20.59 16.71
CA VAL A 108 -6.06 -21.73 17.22
C VAL A 108 -6.84 -22.48 16.14
N LEU A 109 -6.76 -22.01 14.87
CA LEU A 109 -7.38 -22.67 13.73
C LEU A 109 -6.30 -23.26 12.81
N LYS A 110 -6.59 -24.42 12.24
CA LYS A 110 -5.76 -25.02 11.20
C LYS A 110 -5.67 -24.12 9.97
N ILE A 111 -4.58 -24.22 9.21
CA ILE A 111 -4.41 -23.43 7.97
C ILE A 111 -5.54 -23.73 6.98
N GLY A 112 -5.88 -25.00 6.76
CA GLY A 112 -6.95 -25.39 5.84
C GLY A 112 -8.31 -24.79 6.19
N VAL A 113 -8.66 -24.74 7.47
CA VAL A 113 -9.93 -24.11 7.93
C VAL A 113 -9.98 -22.65 7.52
N GLN A 114 -8.90 -21.90 7.74
CA GLN A 114 -8.84 -20.47 7.44
C GLN A 114 -8.85 -20.20 5.93
N MET A 115 -8.19 -21.03 5.13
CA MET A 115 -8.19 -20.93 3.67
C MET A 115 -9.56 -21.32 3.09
N ASN A 116 -10.11 -22.45 3.52
CA ASN A 116 -11.36 -22.98 2.99
C ASN A 116 -12.55 -22.04 3.27
N GLU A 117 -12.57 -21.36 4.44
CA GLU A 117 -13.62 -20.41 4.81
C GLU A 117 -13.85 -19.35 3.72
N ILE A 118 -12.78 -18.81 3.15
CA ILE A 118 -12.85 -17.78 2.11
C ILE A 118 -13.48 -18.36 0.82
N LEU A 119 -13.07 -19.55 0.42
CA LEU A 119 -13.56 -20.21 -0.79
C LEU A 119 -15.02 -20.65 -0.64
N ILE A 120 -15.37 -21.25 0.47
CA ILE A 120 -16.75 -21.68 0.77
C ILE A 120 -17.67 -20.47 0.75
N LYS A 121 -17.28 -19.38 1.43
CA LYS A 121 -18.08 -18.16 1.50
C LYS A 121 -18.33 -17.50 0.14
N HIS A 122 -17.32 -17.42 -0.73
CA HIS A 122 -17.39 -16.64 -1.96
C HIS A 122 -17.76 -17.41 -3.21
N TYR A 123 -17.62 -18.75 -3.19
CA TYR A 123 -17.83 -19.60 -4.36
C TYR A 123 -18.79 -20.76 -4.11
N ASP A 124 -19.43 -20.81 -2.92
CA ASP A 124 -20.37 -21.88 -2.54
C ASP A 124 -19.79 -23.30 -2.72
N LEU A 125 -18.47 -23.44 -2.57
CA LEU A 125 -17.78 -24.74 -2.66
C LEU A 125 -18.08 -25.58 -1.44
N ASN A 126 -18.13 -26.90 -1.61
CA ASN A 126 -18.09 -27.81 -0.48
C ASN A 126 -16.65 -27.89 0.11
N GLU A 127 -16.52 -28.48 1.30
CA GLU A 127 -15.26 -28.52 2.04
C GLU A 127 -14.16 -29.28 1.28
N GLU A 128 -14.49 -30.35 0.57
CA GLU A 128 -13.53 -31.13 -0.21
C GLU A 128 -12.98 -30.34 -1.41
N GLU A 129 -13.85 -29.66 -2.15
CA GLU A 129 -13.48 -28.80 -3.28
C GLU A 129 -12.64 -27.60 -2.80
N ALA A 130 -13.01 -26.99 -1.67
CA ALA A 130 -12.27 -25.88 -1.08
C ALA A 130 -10.87 -26.34 -0.63
N THR A 131 -10.77 -27.49 0.04
CA THR A 131 -9.50 -28.07 0.49
C THR A 131 -8.56 -28.34 -0.69
N LYS A 132 -9.08 -28.92 -1.78
CA LYS A 132 -8.28 -29.18 -2.98
C LYS A 132 -7.69 -27.89 -3.56
N LYS A 133 -8.51 -26.83 -3.71
CA LYS A 133 -8.03 -25.53 -4.19
C LYS A 133 -7.04 -24.87 -3.23
N SER A 134 -7.25 -25.01 -1.93
CA SER A 134 -6.34 -24.52 -0.91
C SER A 134 -4.97 -25.19 -0.99
N ILE A 135 -4.93 -26.52 -1.21
CA ILE A 135 -3.70 -27.27 -1.42
C ILE A 135 -2.97 -26.79 -2.70
N GLU A 136 -3.69 -26.65 -3.83
CA GLU A 136 -3.14 -26.14 -5.08
C GLU A 136 -2.53 -24.73 -4.89
N MET A 137 -3.17 -23.87 -4.08
CA MET A 137 -2.65 -22.54 -3.79
C MET A 137 -1.44 -22.57 -2.84
N LEU A 138 -1.42 -23.46 -1.84
CA LEU A 138 -0.24 -23.64 -0.98
C LEU A 138 0.97 -24.15 -1.78
N GLU A 139 0.75 -25.03 -2.75
CA GLU A 139 1.78 -25.49 -3.68
C GLU A 139 2.29 -24.32 -4.54
N ALA A 140 1.39 -23.50 -5.10
CA ALA A 140 1.73 -22.35 -5.93
C ALA A 140 2.58 -21.31 -5.19
N VAL A 141 2.38 -21.13 -3.88
CA VAL A 141 3.22 -20.24 -3.05
C VAL A 141 4.47 -20.95 -2.50
N GLY A 142 4.74 -22.20 -2.92
CA GLY A 142 5.95 -22.93 -2.56
C GLY A 142 5.97 -23.43 -1.11
N ILE A 143 4.83 -23.81 -0.54
CA ILE A 143 4.77 -24.52 0.74
C ILE A 143 5.10 -26.00 0.48
N PRO A 144 6.12 -26.59 1.13
CA PRO A 144 6.47 -27.98 0.96
C PRO A 144 5.42 -28.91 1.58
N SER A 145 5.09 -30.02 0.92
CA SER A 145 4.11 -31.03 1.37
C SER A 145 2.75 -30.43 1.75
N PRO A 146 2.10 -29.68 0.84
CA PRO A 146 0.90 -28.88 1.17
C PRO A 146 -0.26 -29.75 1.66
N GLU A 147 -0.39 -31.03 1.23
CA GLU A 147 -1.41 -31.97 1.65
C GLU A 147 -1.32 -32.31 3.15
N GLN A 148 -0.12 -32.28 3.72
CA GLN A 148 0.09 -32.49 5.16
C GLN A 148 -0.04 -31.16 5.92
N ARG A 149 0.54 -30.12 5.36
CA ARG A 149 0.60 -28.78 5.97
C ARG A 149 -0.76 -28.11 6.15
N ILE A 150 -1.72 -28.43 5.29
CA ILE A 150 -3.06 -27.87 5.37
C ILE A 150 -3.77 -28.19 6.70
N ASP A 151 -3.42 -29.32 7.31
CA ASP A 151 -3.94 -29.77 8.59
C ASP A 151 -3.19 -29.25 9.83
N GLU A 152 -2.11 -28.49 9.61
CA GLU A 152 -1.29 -27.93 10.69
C GLU A 152 -1.79 -26.54 11.14
N TYR A 153 -1.29 -26.10 12.30
CA TYR A 153 -1.57 -24.80 12.89
C TYR A 153 -0.49 -23.78 12.54
N PRO A 154 -0.80 -22.47 12.57
CA PRO A 154 0.18 -21.41 12.24
C PRO A 154 1.48 -21.49 13.02
N HIS A 155 1.46 -21.93 14.28
CA HIS A 155 2.67 -22.03 15.11
C HIS A 155 3.66 -23.11 14.64
N GLN A 156 3.22 -24.05 13.81
CA GLN A 156 4.07 -25.11 13.21
C GLN A 156 4.80 -24.63 11.94
N PHE A 157 4.48 -23.43 11.46
CA PHE A 157 5.09 -22.80 10.28
C PHE A 157 6.18 -21.81 10.67
N SER A 158 7.24 -21.72 9.86
CA SER A 158 8.22 -20.65 9.96
C SER A 158 7.58 -19.28 9.62
N GLY A 159 8.24 -18.16 9.95
CA GLY A 159 7.77 -16.82 9.61
C GLY A 159 7.50 -16.66 8.11
N GLY A 160 8.46 -17.06 7.26
CA GLY A 160 8.30 -17.02 5.81
C GLY A 160 7.18 -17.92 5.28
N MET A 161 6.97 -19.11 5.87
CA MET A 161 5.84 -19.96 5.49
C MET A 161 4.50 -19.33 5.87
N ARG A 162 4.36 -18.74 7.05
CA ARG A 162 3.13 -18.02 7.44
C ARG A 162 2.82 -16.87 6.48
N GLN A 163 3.84 -16.15 6.04
CA GLN A 163 3.67 -15.08 5.07
C GLN A 163 3.20 -15.61 3.72
N ARG A 164 3.78 -16.72 3.22
CA ARG A 164 3.31 -17.39 2.00
C ARG A 164 1.87 -17.87 2.11
N VAL A 165 1.47 -18.41 3.26
CA VAL A 165 0.06 -18.77 3.52
C VAL A 165 -0.86 -17.55 3.48
N MET A 166 -0.48 -16.44 4.10
CA MET A 166 -1.26 -15.20 4.05
C MET A 166 -1.41 -14.68 2.61
N ILE A 167 -0.35 -14.77 1.81
CA ILE A 167 -0.40 -14.42 0.39
C ILE A 167 -1.30 -15.39 -0.37
N ALA A 168 -1.21 -16.70 -0.12
CA ALA A 168 -2.10 -17.70 -0.69
C ALA A 168 -3.57 -17.38 -0.40
N MET A 169 -3.90 -17.06 0.85
CA MET A 169 -5.26 -16.65 1.24
C MET A 169 -5.74 -15.40 0.50
N ALA A 170 -4.88 -14.41 0.32
CA ALA A 170 -5.23 -13.18 -0.38
C ALA A 170 -5.46 -13.40 -1.88
N LEU A 171 -4.76 -14.36 -2.49
CA LEU A 171 -4.77 -14.59 -3.94
C LEU A 171 -5.72 -15.70 -4.40
N GLN A 172 -6.17 -16.58 -3.50
CA GLN A 172 -6.97 -17.75 -3.88
C GLN A 172 -8.31 -17.42 -4.54
N CYS A 173 -8.86 -16.23 -4.31
CA CYS A 173 -10.06 -15.73 -5.00
C CYS A 173 -9.74 -14.97 -6.29
N ASN A 174 -8.48 -14.90 -6.71
CA ASN A 174 -8.07 -14.18 -7.91
C ASN A 174 -8.64 -12.73 -7.97
N PRO A 175 -8.32 -11.88 -6.99
CA PRO A 175 -8.93 -10.56 -6.82
C PRO A 175 -8.64 -9.62 -7.98
N SER A 176 -9.54 -8.65 -8.21
CA SER A 176 -9.32 -7.56 -9.17
C SER A 176 -8.30 -6.54 -8.68
N LEU A 177 -8.24 -6.33 -7.36
CA LEU A 177 -7.24 -5.49 -6.70
C LEU A 177 -6.60 -6.26 -5.54
N LEU A 178 -5.28 -6.39 -5.59
CA LEU A 178 -4.47 -6.83 -4.47
C LEU A 178 -3.82 -5.62 -3.80
N ILE A 179 -4.10 -5.39 -2.54
CA ILE A 179 -3.41 -4.41 -1.70
C ILE A 179 -2.34 -5.15 -0.90
N ALA A 180 -1.08 -4.81 -1.11
CA ALA A 180 0.05 -5.41 -0.42
C ALA A 180 0.74 -4.36 0.47
N ASP A 181 0.46 -4.41 1.77
CA ASP A 181 1.01 -3.47 2.75
C ASP A 181 2.28 -4.05 3.37
N GLU A 182 3.43 -3.58 2.91
CA GLU A 182 4.76 -4.06 3.29
C GLU A 182 4.87 -5.61 3.27
N PRO A 183 4.55 -6.27 2.15
CA PRO A 183 4.35 -7.72 2.10
C PRO A 183 5.62 -8.52 2.37
N THR A 184 6.77 -7.89 2.38
CA THR A 184 8.09 -8.53 2.52
C THR A 184 8.87 -8.05 3.74
N THR A 185 8.28 -7.23 4.60
CA THR A 185 8.92 -6.78 5.83
C THR A 185 9.25 -7.97 6.73
N ALA A 186 10.46 -8.00 7.27
CA ALA A 186 11.03 -9.07 8.10
C ALA A 186 11.37 -10.39 7.37
N LEU A 187 11.45 -10.39 6.04
CA LEU A 187 11.96 -11.52 5.25
C LEU A 187 13.40 -11.26 4.78
N ASP A 188 14.14 -12.35 4.55
CA ASP A 188 15.42 -12.25 3.85
C ASP A 188 15.21 -11.87 2.36
N VAL A 189 16.23 -11.28 1.76
CA VAL A 189 16.20 -10.75 0.38
C VAL A 189 15.77 -11.81 -0.65
N THR A 190 16.16 -13.07 -0.45
CA THR A 190 15.84 -14.17 -1.37
C THR A 190 14.36 -14.50 -1.33
N ILE A 191 13.78 -14.60 -0.15
CA ILE A 191 12.35 -14.86 0.03
C ILE A 191 11.52 -13.67 -0.43
N GLN A 192 12.00 -12.45 -0.18
CA GLN A 192 11.35 -11.22 -0.67
C GLN A 192 11.21 -11.23 -2.19
N ALA A 193 12.28 -11.52 -2.93
CA ALA A 193 12.24 -11.62 -4.40
C ALA A 193 11.23 -12.68 -4.86
N GLN A 194 11.27 -13.88 -4.29
CA GLN A 194 10.34 -14.96 -4.63
C GLN A 194 8.86 -14.59 -4.41
N ILE A 195 8.57 -13.82 -3.37
CA ILE A 195 7.20 -13.36 -3.08
C ILE A 195 6.75 -12.31 -4.08
N LEU A 196 7.62 -11.38 -4.42
CA LEU A 196 7.30 -10.35 -5.43
C LEU A 196 7.06 -11.01 -6.80
N ASP A 197 7.94 -11.92 -7.23
CA ASP A 197 7.78 -12.68 -8.47
C ASP A 197 6.45 -13.43 -8.49
N LEU A 198 6.08 -14.11 -7.40
CA LEU A 198 4.80 -14.80 -7.28
C LEU A 198 3.61 -13.85 -7.44
N MET A 199 3.66 -12.68 -6.81
CA MET A 199 2.58 -11.68 -6.95
C MET A 199 2.47 -11.16 -8.38
N MET A 200 3.60 -10.95 -9.07
CA MET A 200 3.63 -10.54 -10.48
C MET A 200 3.10 -11.65 -11.39
N ASP A 201 3.53 -12.89 -11.22
CA ASP A 201 3.07 -14.04 -11.99
C ASP A 201 1.54 -14.23 -11.89
N LEU A 202 0.98 -14.05 -10.68
CA LEU A 202 -0.45 -14.18 -10.48
C LEU A 202 -1.23 -13.00 -11.08
N LYS A 203 -0.68 -11.78 -11.02
CA LYS A 203 -1.23 -10.62 -11.74
C LYS A 203 -1.24 -10.85 -13.25
N ASP A 204 -0.16 -11.41 -13.80
CA ASP A 204 -0.03 -11.63 -15.24
C ASP A 204 -1.01 -12.69 -15.77
N LYS A 205 -1.42 -13.64 -14.94
CA LYS A 205 -2.49 -14.59 -15.26
C LYS A 205 -3.84 -13.88 -15.41
N ARG A 206 -4.05 -12.76 -14.74
CA ARG A 206 -5.25 -11.91 -14.84
C ARG A 206 -4.87 -10.52 -15.31
N LYS A 207 -4.88 -10.29 -16.62
CA LYS A 207 -4.43 -9.04 -17.28
C LYS A 207 -5.08 -7.74 -16.79
N ASP A 208 -6.27 -7.83 -16.17
CA ASP A 208 -6.99 -6.67 -15.64
C ASP A 208 -6.83 -6.51 -14.11
N ALA A 209 -6.14 -7.43 -13.43
CA ALA A 209 -5.85 -7.31 -12.02
C ALA A 209 -4.79 -6.22 -11.77
N ALA A 210 -5.02 -5.42 -10.74
CA ALA A 210 -4.10 -4.38 -10.29
C ALA A 210 -3.48 -4.73 -8.93
N ILE A 211 -2.29 -4.21 -8.67
CA ILE A 211 -1.62 -4.31 -7.38
C ILE A 211 -1.38 -2.91 -6.83
N LEU A 212 -1.79 -2.67 -5.59
CA LEU A 212 -1.38 -1.51 -4.80
C LEU A 212 -0.29 -1.96 -3.83
N LEU A 213 0.97 -1.65 -4.17
CA LEU A 213 2.14 -2.06 -3.40
C LEU A 213 2.60 -0.94 -2.47
N ILE A 214 2.49 -1.17 -1.18
CA ILE A 214 3.00 -0.25 -0.16
C ILE A 214 4.33 -0.78 0.35
N THR A 215 5.37 0.02 0.25
CA THR A 215 6.71 -0.32 0.74
C THR A 215 7.52 0.94 1.05
N HIS A 216 8.53 0.79 1.85
CA HIS A 216 9.57 1.80 2.07
C HIS A 216 10.82 1.54 1.20
N ASP A 217 10.87 0.42 0.49
CA ASP A 217 11.99 0.06 -0.39
C ASP A 217 11.77 0.59 -1.80
N LEU A 218 12.50 1.64 -2.14
CA LEU A 218 12.45 2.26 -3.46
C LEU A 218 13.07 1.39 -4.56
N ALA A 219 13.96 0.43 -4.23
CA ALA A 219 14.50 -0.50 -5.21
C ALA A 219 13.40 -1.47 -5.68
N VAL A 220 12.62 -2.02 -4.76
CA VAL A 220 11.45 -2.85 -5.08
C VAL A 220 10.46 -2.08 -5.97
N VAL A 221 10.17 -0.82 -5.63
CA VAL A 221 9.26 0.03 -6.42
C VAL A 221 9.78 0.28 -7.82
N ALA A 222 11.09 0.54 -7.96
CA ALA A 222 11.73 0.76 -9.27
C ALA A 222 11.65 -0.46 -10.19
N GLU A 223 11.67 -1.65 -9.62
CA GLU A 223 11.68 -2.91 -10.35
C GLU A 223 10.28 -3.43 -10.70
N THR A 224 9.29 -3.15 -9.84
CA THR A 224 7.97 -3.79 -9.94
C THR A 224 6.83 -2.86 -10.33
N CYS A 225 6.91 -1.55 -10.08
CA CYS A 225 5.79 -0.63 -10.24
C CYS A 225 5.78 0.09 -11.59
N ASP A 226 4.58 0.38 -12.10
CA ASP A 226 4.37 1.23 -13.29
C ASP A 226 4.37 2.72 -12.92
N ARG A 227 3.70 3.04 -11.80
CA ARG A 227 3.57 4.39 -11.23
C ARG A 227 3.80 4.35 -9.73
N VAL A 228 4.12 5.50 -9.17
CA VAL A 228 4.36 5.63 -7.74
C VAL A 228 3.77 6.91 -7.17
N ILE A 229 3.26 6.79 -5.96
CA ILE A 229 2.78 7.87 -5.11
C ILE A 229 3.75 8.03 -3.95
N VAL A 230 4.24 9.24 -3.75
CA VAL A 230 5.08 9.60 -2.61
C VAL A 230 4.23 10.31 -1.57
N MET A 231 4.11 9.73 -0.37
CA MET A 231 3.30 10.26 0.73
C MET A 231 4.15 10.79 1.87
N TYR A 232 3.73 11.92 2.44
CA TYR A 232 4.31 12.49 3.64
C TYR A 232 3.26 13.23 4.47
N GLY A 233 3.22 12.98 5.78
CA GLY A 233 2.33 13.70 6.70
C GLY A 233 0.84 13.57 6.38
N GLY A 234 0.39 12.42 5.87
CA GLY A 234 -1.00 12.14 5.52
C GLY A 234 -1.42 12.68 4.14
N GLU A 235 -0.50 13.28 3.38
CA GLU A 235 -0.79 13.88 2.07
C GLU A 235 0.09 13.30 0.96
N ILE A 236 -0.41 13.34 -0.27
CA ILE A 236 0.39 13.02 -1.46
C ILE A 236 1.28 14.23 -1.80
N GLN A 237 2.57 13.96 -1.92
CA GLN A 237 3.56 14.96 -2.30
C GLN A 237 3.89 14.92 -3.79
N GLU A 238 3.93 13.70 -4.36
CA GLU A 238 4.25 13.51 -5.77
C GLU A 238 3.60 12.23 -6.31
N ILE A 239 3.12 12.26 -7.58
CA ILE A 239 2.66 11.08 -8.32
C ILE A 239 3.32 11.13 -9.69
N ALA A 240 4.01 10.06 -10.08
CA ALA A 240 4.64 9.97 -11.40
C ALA A 240 4.74 8.52 -11.88
N THR A 241 5.08 8.33 -13.15
CA THR A 241 5.61 7.05 -13.62
C THR A 241 6.95 6.78 -12.95
N ILE A 242 7.33 5.51 -12.82
CA ILE A 242 8.63 5.14 -12.25
C ILE A 242 9.76 5.86 -12.97
N GLU A 243 9.75 5.86 -14.29
CA GLU A 243 10.79 6.50 -15.11
C GLU A 243 10.93 8.00 -14.78
N GLU A 244 9.81 8.74 -14.73
CA GLU A 244 9.83 10.18 -14.42
C GLU A 244 10.26 10.46 -12.97
N LEU A 245 9.79 9.67 -12.01
CA LEU A 245 10.16 9.88 -10.61
C LEU A 245 11.66 9.71 -10.37
N PHE A 246 12.29 8.69 -10.97
CA PHE A 246 13.72 8.42 -10.79
C PHE A 246 14.61 9.35 -11.60
N LYS A 247 14.18 9.79 -12.81
CA LYS A 247 14.95 10.71 -13.64
C LYS A 247 14.78 12.17 -13.25
N ASN A 248 13.56 12.57 -12.91
CA ASN A 248 13.17 13.98 -12.72
C ASN A 248 12.26 14.16 -11.50
N PRO A 249 12.68 13.79 -10.27
CA PRO A 249 11.88 14.03 -9.08
C PRO A 249 11.65 15.54 -8.90
N LEU A 250 10.40 15.94 -8.66
CA LEU A 250 10.03 17.36 -8.56
C LEU A 250 10.00 17.84 -7.11
N HIS A 251 9.34 17.08 -6.21
CA HIS A 251 9.17 17.49 -4.83
C HIS A 251 10.49 17.37 -4.04
N PRO A 252 10.85 18.35 -3.19
CA PRO A 252 12.07 18.29 -2.37
C PRO A 252 12.17 17.03 -1.51
N TYR A 253 11.05 16.55 -0.96
CA TYR A 253 11.02 15.28 -0.21
C TYR A 253 11.38 14.09 -1.08
N THR A 254 10.84 14.00 -2.28
CA THR A 254 11.18 12.93 -3.24
C THR A 254 12.65 12.96 -3.61
N LYS A 255 13.20 14.15 -3.90
CA LYS A 255 14.65 14.33 -4.16
C LYS A 255 15.49 13.85 -2.99
N ALA A 256 15.08 14.15 -1.77
CA ALA A 256 15.80 13.72 -0.57
C ALA A 256 15.71 12.21 -0.35
N LEU A 257 14.54 11.58 -0.59
CA LEU A 257 14.39 10.12 -0.59
C LEU A 257 15.29 9.44 -1.61
N MET A 258 15.32 9.93 -2.85
CA MET A 258 16.17 9.38 -3.93
C MET A 258 17.66 9.50 -3.59
N ASN A 259 18.09 10.59 -2.94
CA ASN A 259 19.48 10.79 -2.51
C ASN A 259 19.90 9.87 -1.36
N SER A 260 18.97 9.24 -0.65
CA SER A 260 19.26 8.28 0.41
C SER A 260 19.48 6.85 -0.10
N ILE A 261 19.17 6.58 -1.38
CA ILE A 261 19.41 5.28 -2.01
C ILE A 261 20.91 5.11 -2.31
N PRO A 262 21.52 3.96 -1.94
CA PRO A 262 22.87 3.65 -2.33
C PRO A 262 22.99 3.51 -3.87
N HIS A 263 23.78 4.36 -4.51
CA HIS A 263 24.12 4.20 -5.94
C HIS A 263 25.43 3.42 -6.07
N MET A 264 25.43 2.25 -6.70
CA MET A 264 26.64 1.43 -6.89
C MET A 264 27.76 2.16 -7.65
N GLU A 265 27.41 3.10 -8.53
CA GLU A 265 28.36 3.86 -9.36
C GLU A 265 28.98 5.07 -8.63
N ARG A 266 28.38 5.58 -7.56
CA ARG A 266 28.89 6.70 -6.81
C ARG A 266 29.64 6.22 -5.58
N LYS A 267 30.99 6.30 -5.61
CA LYS A 267 31.83 6.16 -4.40
C LYS A 267 31.62 7.35 -3.44
N THR A 268 30.40 7.53 -2.95
CA THR A 268 30.14 8.54 -1.93
C THR A 268 30.52 7.99 -0.56
N LYS A 269 31.45 8.66 0.11
CA LYS A 269 31.92 8.28 1.45
C LYS A 269 30.82 8.31 2.54
N ARG A 270 29.69 8.97 2.31
CA ARG A 270 28.50 9.04 3.18
C ARG A 270 27.24 9.29 2.37
N LEU A 271 26.20 8.50 2.63
CA LEU A 271 24.84 8.80 2.15
C LEU A 271 24.32 10.05 2.87
N LYS A 272 23.63 10.92 2.14
CA LYS A 272 22.94 12.08 2.73
C LYS A 272 21.61 11.59 3.31
N ALA A 273 21.60 11.35 4.62
CA ALA A 273 20.34 11.08 5.31
C ALA A 273 19.46 12.34 5.32
N LEU A 274 18.14 12.14 5.25
CA LEU A 274 17.16 13.20 5.50
C LEU A 274 17.40 13.78 6.91
N LYS A 275 17.57 15.10 6.99
CA LYS A 275 17.77 15.80 8.28
C LYS A 275 16.50 15.71 9.14
N GLY A 276 16.68 15.60 10.44
CA GLY A 276 15.59 15.63 11.43
C GLY A 276 14.74 14.35 11.45
N MET A 277 13.81 14.31 12.39
CA MET A 277 12.80 13.25 12.53
C MET A 277 11.48 13.69 11.91
N VAL A 278 10.65 12.74 11.47
CA VAL A 278 9.27 13.04 11.06
C VAL A 278 8.52 13.59 12.27
N PRO A 279 7.98 14.82 12.20
CA PRO A 279 7.18 15.35 13.30
C PRO A 279 5.95 14.48 13.54
N SER A 280 5.48 14.42 14.79
CA SER A 280 4.19 13.79 15.07
C SER A 280 3.09 14.47 14.26
N ILE A 281 2.21 13.69 13.64
CA ILE A 281 1.09 14.20 12.84
C ILE A 281 0.18 15.14 13.64
N LEU A 282 0.11 14.98 14.96
CA LEU A 282 -0.60 15.88 15.87
C LEU A 282 0.04 17.29 15.97
N LYS A 283 1.32 17.40 15.60
CA LYS A 283 2.09 18.64 15.64
C LYS A 283 2.31 19.25 14.25
N MET A 284 1.88 18.55 13.20
CA MET A 284 1.93 19.09 11.85
C MET A 284 0.84 20.16 11.69
N GLY A 285 1.27 21.40 11.46
CA GLY A 285 0.38 22.53 11.20
C GLY A 285 -0.24 22.49 9.80
N ASP A 286 -1.01 23.54 9.48
CA ASP A 286 -1.47 23.79 8.12
C ASP A 286 -0.29 24.21 7.22
N GLY A 287 -0.46 24.11 5.91
CA GLY A 287 0.57 24.39 4.91
C GLY A 287 1.40 23.18 4.52
N CYS A 288 2.59 23.41 3.95
CA CYS A 288 3.44 22.32 3.49
C CYS A 288 3.98 21.50 4.66
N LYS A 289 3.58 20.23 4.74
CA LYS A 289 3.95 19.32 5.84
C LYS A 289 5.47 19.05 5.91
N PHE A 290 6.18 19.15 4.78
CA PHE A 290 7.59 18.84 4.70
C PHE A 290 8.51 20.03 5.03
N CYS A 291 8.02 21.27 4.92
CA CYS A 291 8.84 22.46 5.17
C CYS A 291 9.50 22.52 6.54
N SER A 292 8.88 21.93 7.56
CA SER A 292 9.45 21.90 8.92
C SER A 292 10.78 21.12 9.05
N ARG A 293 11.19 20.40 8.00
CA ARG A 293 12.46 19.62 7.95
C ARG A 293 13.56 20.31 7.15
N PHE A 294 13.28 21.49 6.60
CA PHE A 294 14.26 22.33 5.91
C PHE A 294 14.72 23.49 6.78
N GLU A 295 15.89 24.03 6.46
CA GLU A 295 16.28 25.33 6.94
C GLU A 295 15.35 26.39 6.31
N PRO A 296 14.99 27.47 7.02
CA PRO A 296 14.07 28.51 6.53
C PRO A 296 14.40 29.06 5.14
N GLU A 297 15.69 29.09 4.81
CA GLU A 297 16.24 29.61 3.55
C GLU A 297 16.07 28.63 2.37
N GLU A 298 15.86 27.34 2.66
CA GLU A 298 15.76 26.28 1.64
C GLU A 298 14.32 25.97 1.21
N CYS A 299 13.31 26.44 1.96
CA CYS A 299 11.90 26.17 1.66
C CYS A 299 11.06 27.46 1.63
N PRO A 300 10.72 28.00 0.45
CA PRO A 300 9.91 29.21 0.31
C PRO A 300 8.44 29.04 0.73
N CYS A 301 8.02 27.79 1.04
CA CYS A 301 6.71 27.54 1.65
C CYS A 301 6.72 27.72 3.17
N MET A 302 7.90 27.89 3.80
CA MET A 302 8.00 28.04 5.23
C MET A 302 7.27 29.30 5.71
N GLY A 303 6.39 29.13 6.70
CA GLY A 303 5.58 30.23 7.24
C GLY A 303 4.31 30.54 6.46
N THR A 304 4.06 29.90 5.32
CA THR A 304 2.75 30.01 4.67
C THR A 304 1.77 29.01 5.29
N LYS A 305 0.59 29.49 5.69
CA LYS A 305 -0.51 28.63 6.18
C LYS A 305 -1.33 28.02 5.06
N GLU A 306 -1.05 28.40 3.81
CA GLU A 306 -1.78 27.90 2.65
C GLU A 306 -1.35 26.49 2.33
N ASN A 307 -2.32 25.57 2.31
CA ASN A 307 -2.10 24.22 1.82
C ASN A 307 -1.75 24.29 0.33
N GLN A 308 -0.66 23.62 -0.04
CA GLN A 308 -0.31 23.49 -1.45
C GLN A 308 -1.26 22.46 -2.10
N GLU A 309 -1.77 22.77 -3.28
CA GLU A 309 -2.57 21.84 -4.06
C GLU A 309 -1.67 20.88 -4.84
N LEU A 310 -2.14 19.64 -5.04
CA LEU A 310 -1.53 18.70 -5.95
C LEU A 310 -1.91 19.09 -7.38
N PHE A 311 -0.94 19.47 -8.22
CA PHE A 311 -1.19 19.87 -9.59
C PHE A 311 -0.34 19.09 -10.58
N GLU A 312 -0.78 18.99 -11.82
CA GLU A 312 -0.06 18.35 -12.90
C GLU A 312 1.03 19.31 -13.43
N ALA A 313 2.28 19.03 -13.11
CA ALA A 313 3.45 19.81 -13.56
C ALA A 313 3.89 19.41 -14.98
N LYS A 314 3.82 18.12 -15.31
CA LYS A 314 4.02 17.53 -16.64
C LYS A 314 2.95 16.47 -16.85
N LYS A 315 2.76 16.03 -18.08
CA LYS A 315 1.80 14.97 -18.41
C LYS A 315 1.99 13.73 -17.52
N ASN A 316 0.97 13.40 -16.73
CA ASN A 316 0.95 12.31 -15.75
C ASN A 316 1.99 12.44 -14.61
N HIS A 317 2.51 13.64 -14.36
CA HIS A 317 3.43 13.92 -13.27
C HIS A 317 2.85 15.03 -12.40
N PHE A 318 2.38 14.67 -11.22
CA PHE A 318 1.71 15.56 -10.27
C PHE A 318 2.61 15.83 -9.07
N VAL A 319 2.59 17.05 -8.58
CA VAL A 319 3.40 17.47 -7.44
C VAL A 319 2.65 18.46 -6.54
N ARG A 320 2.85 18.36 -5.24
CA ARG A 320 2.32 19.26 -4.22
C ARG A 320 3.41 20.22 -3.75
N CYS A 321 3.63 21.30 -4.50
CA CYS A 321 4.65 22.31 -4.18
C CYS A 321 4.26 23.66 -4.77
N LYS A 322 4.97 24.74 -4.40
CA LYS A 322 4.83 26.02 -5.12
C LYS A 322 5.36 25.89 -6.55
N LYS A 323 4.59 26.38 -7.53
CA LYS A 323 4.94 26.30 -8.96
C LYS A 323 6.30 26.91 -9.29
N GLU A 324 6.64 28.01 -8.59
CA GLU A 324 7.89 28.74 -8.77
C GLU A 324 9.16 27.95 -8.37
N MET A 325 8.98 26.89 -7.56
CA MET A 325 10.08 26.03 -7.14
C MET A 325 10.33 24.83 -8.04
N ILE A 326 9.46 24.61 -9.00
CA ILE A 326 9.53 23.47 -9.87
C ILE A 326 10.16 23.91 -11.17
N SER A 327 11.46 23.68 -11.29
CA SER A 327 12.17 23.81 -12.58
C SER A 327 11.67 22.65 -13.46
N VAL A 328 10.76 22.94 -14.37
CA VAL A 328 10.26 21.99 -15.37
C VAL A 328 11.08 22.11 -16.65
#